data_a83eb29d0278dd8208eaf98b279850b5
#
_entry.id   a83eb29d0278dd8208eaf98b279850b5
#
_cell.length_a   1.000
_cell.length_b   1.000
_cell.length_c   1.000
_cell.angle_alpha   90.00
_cell.angle_beta   90.00
_cell.angle_gamma   90.00
#
_symmetry.space_group_name_H-M   'P 1'
#
loop_
_entity.id
_entity.type
_entity.pdbx_description
1 polymer ?
#
loop_
_entity_poly.entity_id
_entity_poly.type
_entity_poly.pdbx_seq_one_letter_code
_entity_poly.pdbx_strand_id
1 'polypeptide(L)' 'MNGVAPGPIWTPLIPSTMPPEAVEKFGKNTPLGRPGEPKEVAPAYVLLASDEASYISGAIIPVTGGKPIL' A
#
# COMPACT_ATOMS: atom_id res chain seq x y z
N MET A 1 12.21 11.55 10.03
CA MET A 1 12.11 10.27 9.26
C MET A 1 10.67 9.79 9.26
N ASN A 2 10.17 9.42 8.10
CA ASN A 2 8.81 8.93 7.92
C ASN A 2 8.82 7.62 7.15
N GLY A 3 7.70 6.92 7.14
CA GLY A 3 7.58 5.68 6.41
C GLY A 3 6.21 5.52 5.78
N VAL A 4 6.11 4.58 4.84
CA VAL A 4 4.84 4.18 4.22
C VAL A 4 4.67 2.69 4.48
N ALA A 5 3.48 2.30 4.94
CA ALA A 5 3.15 0.90 5.20
C ALA A 5 2.09 0.45 4.19
N PRO A 6 2.50 -0.12 3.05
CA PRO A 6 1.53 -0.60 2.06
C PRO A 6 0.87 -1.90 2.51
N GLY A 7 -0.39 -2.07 2.13
CA GLY A 7 -1.09 -3.33 2.26
C GLY A 7 -0.91 -4.18 0.99
N PRO A 8 -1.92 -4.98 0.61
CA PRO A 8 -1.83 -5.80 -0.59
C PRO A 8 -1.80 -4.91 -1.84
N ILE A 9 -0.65 -4.88 -2.52
CA ILE A 9 -0.45 -4.07 -3.73
C ILE A 9 -0.20 -5.02 -4.91
N TRP A 10 -0.99 -4.87 -5.95
CA TRP A 10 -0.86 -5.70 -7.15
C TRP A 10 0.36 -5.28 -7.97
N THR A 11 1.25 -6.24 -8.21
CA THR A 11 2.42 -6.07 -9.08
C THR A 11 2.58 -7.34 -9.93
N PRO A 12 3.38 -7.32 -11.01
CA PRO A 12 3.64 -8.53 -11.80
C PRO A 12 4.24 -9.68 -11.00
N LEU A 13 4.82 -9.42 -9.83
CA LEU A 13 5.36 -10.48 -8.98
C LEU A 13 4.27 -11.35 -8.37
N ILE A 14 3.06 -10.82 -8.20
CA ILE A 14 1.97 -11.56 -7.55
C ILE A 14 1.58 -12.81 -8.34
N PRO A 15 1.24 -12.73 -9.65
CA PRO A 15 0.89 -13.95 -10.38
C PRO A 15 2.09 -14.86 -10.63
N SER A 16 3.31 -14.35 -10.61
CA SER A 16 4.51 -15.16 -10.86
C SER A 16 5.04 -15.88 -9.64
N THR A 17 4.65 -15.48 -8.42
CA THR A 17 5.18 -16.04 -7.18
C THR A 17 4.12 -16.71 -6.29
N MET A 18 2.85 -16.58 -6.61
CA MET A 18 1.75 -17.12 -5.82
C MET A 18 0.91 -18.13 -6.61
N PRO A 19 0.31 -19.14 -5.93
CA PRO A 19 -0.61 -20.07 -6.60
C PRO A 19 -1.86 -19.34 -7.13
N PRO A 20 -2.54 -19.88 -8.17
CA PRO A 20 -3.72 -19.24 -8.73
C PRO A 20 -4.82 -18.92 -7.71
N GLU A 21 -5.05 -19.79 -6.73
CA GLU A 21 -6.06 -19.55 -5.71
C GLU A 21 -5.71 -18.32 -4.85
N ALA A 22 -4.44 -18.16 -4.53
CA ALA A 22 -3.98 -17.02 -3.75
C ALA A 22 -4.06 -15.73 -4.57
N VAL A 23 -3.78 -15.80 -5.88
CA VAL A 23 -3.88 -14.65 -6.78
C VAL A 23 -5.32 -14.16 -6.84
N GLU A 24 -6.29 -15.08 -6.98
CA GLU A 24 -7.70 -14.70 -7.03
C GLU A 24 -8.18 -14.00 -5.76
N LYS A 25 -7.65 -14.39 -4.61
CA LYS A 25 -8.05 -13.84 -3.32
C LYS A 25 -7.20 -12.64 -2.89
N PHE A 26 -6.18 -12.30 -3.68
CA PHE A 26 -5.25 -11.25 -3.31
C PHE A 26 -5.95 -9.91 -3.12
N GLY A 27 -5.84 -9.35 -1.93
CA GLY A 27 -6.41 -8.05 -1.59
C GLY A 27 -7.91 -8.04 -1.32
N LYS A 28 -8.62 -9.15 -1.50
CA LYS A 28 -10.07 -9.20 -1.29
C LYS A 28 -10.46 -9.16 0.18
N ASN A 29 -9.52 -9.39 1.09
CA ASN A 29 -9.77 -9.33 2.53
C ASN A 29 -9.61 -7.93 3.10
N THR A 30 -9.41 -6.93 2.27
CA THR A 30 -9.37 -5.54 2.71
C THR A 30 -10.78 -4.95 2.74
N PRO A 31 -11.06 -3.92 3.57
CA PRO A 31 -12.35 -3.24 3.56
C PRO A 31 -12.77 -2.71 2.19
N LEU A 32 -11.82 -2.29 1.34
CA LEU A 32 -12.15 -1.85 -0.02
C LEU A 32 -12.42 -3.03 -0.97
N GLY A 33 -12.05 -4.25 -0.57
CA GLY A 33 -12.36 -5.46 -1.33
C GLY A 33 -11.50 -5.70 -2.56
N ARG A 34 -10.37 -4.99 -2.68
CA ARG A 34 -9.47 -5.13 -3.83
C ARG A 34 -8.03 -4.84 -3.41
N PRO A 35 -7.04 -5.32 -4.18
CA PRO A 35 -5.66 -4.90 -3.96
C PRO A 35 -5.46 -3.46 -4.46
N GLY A 36 -4.47 -2.77 -3.93
CA GLY A 36 -4.08 -1.47 -4.43
C GLY A 36 -3.19 -1.60 -5.65
N GLU A 37 -2.99 -0.50 -6.35
CA GLU A 37 -2.05 -0.41 -7.45
C GLU A 37 -0.84 0.43 -7.03
N PRO A 38 0.35 0.22 -7.65
CA PRO A 38 1.53 1.04 -7.30
C PRO A 38 1.28 2.54 -7.41
N LYS A 39 0.48 2.98 -8.38
CA LYS A 39 0.14 4.41 -8.54
C LYS A 39 -0.69 4.95 -7.38
N GLU A 40 -1.29 4.08 -6.57
CA GLU A 40 -2.05 4.48 -5.39
C GLU A 40 -1.17 4.62 -4.15
N VAL A 41 0.01 3.99 -4.18
CA VAL A 41 1.01 4.11 -3.10
C VAL A 41 1.93 5.30 -3.34
N ALA A 42 2.28 5.58 -4.59
CA ALA A 42 3.23 6.61 -4.96
C ALA A 42 2.93 8.00 -4.38
N PRO A 43 1.66 8.48 -4.34
CA PRO A 43 1.36 9.80 -3.77
C PRO A 43 1.83 9.97 -2.32
N ALA A 44 1.82 8.92 -1.51
CA ALA A 44 2.31 9.01 -0.13
C ALA A 44 3.81 9.30 -0.09
N TYR A 45 4.59 8.68 -0.98
CA TYR A 45 6.03 8.95 -1.06
C TYR A 45 6.29 10.35 -1.56
N VAL A 46 5.54 10.80 -2.56
CA VAL A 46 5.69 12.17 -3.12
C VAL A 46 5.40 13.20 -2.04
N LEU A 47 4.31 13.02 -1.27
CA LEU A 47 3.98 13.92 -0.16
C LEU A 47 5.12 13.98 0.85
N LEU A 48 5.63 12.83 1.30
CA LEU A 48 6.66 12.78 2.33
C LEU A 48 8.01 13.33 1.84
N ALA A 49 8.26 13.31 0.54
CA ALA A 49 9.47 13.86 -0.05
C ALA A 49 9.33 15.34 -0.40
N SER A 50 8.14 15.92 -0.28
CA SER A 50 7.88 17.30 -0.68
C SER A 50 8.09 18.27 0.48
N ASP A 51 8.24 19.54 0.13
CA ASP A 51 8.32 20.61 1.13
C ASP A 51 7.03 20.79 1.90
N GLU A 52 5.90 20.31 1.36
CA GLU A 52 4.61 20.36 2.05
C GLU A 52 4.60 19.48 3.30
N ALA A 53 5.50 18.51 3.39
CA ALA A 53 5.62 17.64 4.56
C ALA A 53 6.68 18.13 5.55
N SER A 54 7.05 19.40 5.52
CA SER A 54 8.16 19.94 6.31
C SER A 54 7.95 19.84 7.83
N TYR A 55 6.72 19.73 8.31
CA TYR A 55 6.42 19.57 9.73
C TYR A 55 6.00 18.13 10.07
N ILE A 56 6.11 17.18 9.12
CA ILE A 56 5.75 15.77 9.33
C ILE A 56 7.01 14.99 9.66
N SER A 57 7.07 14.39 10.84
CA SER A 57 8.21 13.57 11.25
C SER A 57 7.72 12.44 12.14
N GLY A 58 8.32 11.26 12.01
CA GLY A 58 7.95 10.09 12.79
C GLY A 58 6.61 9.47 12.39
N ALA A 59 6.09 9.82 11.20
CA ALA A 59 4.81 9.32 10.74
C ALA A 59 4.97 8.05 9.90
N ILE A 60 3.98 7.17 9.99
CA ILE A 60 3.84 6.02 9.11
C ILE A 60 2.48 6.15 8.44
N ILE A 61 2.46 6.27 7.11
CA ILE A 61 1.23 6.43 6.35
C ILE A 61 0.76 5.05 5.87
N PRO A 62 -0.39 4.55 6.34
CA PRO A 62 -0.93 3.28 5.84
C PRO A 62 -1.61 3.48 4.49
N VAL A 63 -1.28 2.63 3.52
CA VAL A 63 -1.94 2.58 2.21
C VAL A 63 -2.42 1.15 2.03
N THR A 64 -3.54 0.82 2.69
CA THR A 64 -3.91 -0.57 2.97
C THR A 64 -5.33 -0.94 2.54
N GLY A 65 -6.05 -0.04 1.87
CA GLY A 65 -7.46 -0.29 1.53
C GLY A 65 -8.36 -0.37 2.75
N GLY A 66 -7.96 0.24 3.86
CA GLY A 66 -8.72 0.28 5.11
C GLY A 66 -8.35 -0.82 6.11
N LYS A 67 -7.45 -1.74 5.75
CA LYS A 67 -7.03 -2.80 6.68
C LYS A 67 -6.09 -2.22 7.73
N PRO A 68 -6.34 -2.47 9.03
CA PRO A 68 -5.44 -1.99 10.09
C PRO A 68 -4.05 -2.61 9.96
N ILE A 69 -3.03 -1.81 10.24
CA ILE A 69 -1.63 -2.26 10.22
C ILE A 69 -1.12 -2.58 11.63
N LEU A 70 -1.94 -2.34 12.64
CA LEU A 70 -1.61 -2.63 14.03
C LEU A 70 -2.53 -3.71 14.55
#